data_3469939a130bebbd7c4553852d557d10
#
_entry.id   3469939a130bebbd7c4553852d557d10
#
_cell.length_a   1.000
_cell.length_b   1.000
_cell.length_c   1.000
_cell.angle_alpha   90.00
_cell.angle_beta   90.00
_cell.angle_gamma   90.00
#
_symmetry.space_group_name_H-M   'P 1'
#
loop_
_entity.id
_entity.type
_entity.pdbx_description
1 polymer ?
#
loop_
_entity_poly.entity_id
_entity_poly.type
_entity_poly.pdbx_seq_one_letter_code
_entity_poly.pdbx_strand_id
1 'polypeptide(L)'
;MEQIQNNRVMTDLYRENAQFPGIALDGSDVYLCWQRFVDRHDSLMASCRRGDEVVWEREISDGGEVLHPVILAHGGAIWYAWSEYARENWRILARCYRDGQWGEVLT
;
A
#
# COMPACT_ATOMS: atom_id res chain seq x y z
N MET A 1 10.80 -22.09 -0.67
CA MET A 1 9.62 -21.58 0.07
C MET A 1 9.47 -20.10 -0.10
N GLU A 2 10.49 -19.32 0.23
CA GLU A 2 10.44 -17.86 0.08
C GLU A 2 10.25 -17.44 -1.37
N GLN A 3 10.90 -18.10 -2.31
CA GLN A 3 10.73 -17.78 -3.72
C GLN A 3 9.30 -17.99 -4.21
N ILE A 4 8.61 -19.00 -3.71
CA ILE A 4 7.22 -19.27 -4.08
C ILE A 4 6.32 -18.15 -3.58
N GLN A 5 6.55 -17.68 -2.34
CA GLN A 5 5.79 -16.55 -1.78
C GLN A 5 6.04 -15.26 -2.58
N ASN A 6 7.30 -14.98 -2.93
CA ASN A 6 7.65 -13.80 -3.70
C ASN A 6 7.01 -13.82 -5.09
N ASN A 7 7.00 -14.99 -5.73
CA ASN A 7 6.37 -15.15 -7.04
C ASN A 7 4.86 -14.93 -6.96
N ARG A 8 4.23 -15.41 -5.90
CA ARG A 8 2.80 -15.22 -5.70
C ARG A 8 2.45 -13.75 -5.51
N VAL A 9 3.23 -13.04 -4.71
CA VAL A 9 3.03 -11.60 -4.49
C VAL A 9 3.14 -10.85 -5.82
N MET A 10 4.16 -11.13 -6.62
CA MET A 10 4.33 -10.48 -7.91
C MET A 10 3.18 -10.79 -8.86
N THR A 11 2.67 -12.02 -8.85
CA THR A 11 1.54 -12.41 -9.68
C THR A 11 0.28 -11.63 -9.32
N ASP A 12 0.02 -11.45 -8.03
CA ASP A 12 -1.13 -10.69 -7.57
C ASP A 12 -1.05 -9.21 -7.98
N LEU A 13 0.15 -8.61 -7.86
CA LEU A 13 0.36 -7.23 -8.29
C LEU A 13 0.10 -7.07 -9.79
N TYR A 14 0.54 -8.04 -10.60
CA TYR A 14 0.28 -8.02 -12.04
C TYR A 14 -1.19 -8.05 -12.38
N ARG A 15 -1.98 -8.85 -11.66
CA ARG A 15 -3.41 -8.98 -11.92
C ARG A 15 -4.17 -7.68 -11.68
N GLU A 16 -3.65 -6.82 -10.82
CA GLU A 16 -4.33 -5.60 -10.41
C GLU A 16 -3.91 -4.38 -11.21
N ASN A 17 -3.18 -4.57 -12.32
CA ASN A 17 -2.63 -3.47 -13.08
C ASN A 17 -1.87 -2.52 -12.15
N ALA A 18 -1.03 -3.10 -11.29
CA ALA A 18 -0.31 -2.38 -10.26
C ALA A 18 0.91 -1.68 -10.82
N GLN A 19 1.19 -0.50 -10.28
CA GLN A 19 2.38 0.28 -10.60
C GLN A 19 3.03 0.75 -9.30
N PHE A 20 4.32 1.01 -9.35
CA PHE A 20 5.08 1.57 -8.23
C PHE A 20 4.88 0.79 -6.94
N PRO A 21 5.20 -0.52 -6.93
CA PRO A 21 5.03 -1.31 -5.72
C PRO A 21 6.05 -0.91 -4.66
N GLY A 22 5.61 -0.95 -3.40
CA GLY A 22 6.48 -0.80 -2.24
C GLY A 22 6.31 -1.98 -1.32
N ILE A 23 7.35 -2.30 -0.56
CA ILE A 23 7.34 -3.44 0.34
C ILE A 23 8.04 -3.08 1.65
N ALA A 24 7.50 -3.53 2.76
CA ALA A 24 8.11 -3.42 4.07
C ALA A 24 7.88 -4.71 4.84
N LEU A 25 8.82 -5.03 5.72
CA LEU A 25 8.77 -6.25 6.52
C LEU A 25 8.70 -5.89 7.99
N ASP A 26 7.87 -6.61 8.73
CA ASP A 26 7.82 -6.51 10.20
C ASP A 26 7.62 -7.92 10.74
N GLY A 27 8.69 -8.50 11.27
CA GLY A 27 8.68 -9.90 11.68
C GLY A 27 8.41 -10.81 10.50
N SER A 28 7.38 -11.63 10.60
CA SER A 28 6.98 -12.54 9.52
C SER A 28 5.92 -11.94 8.61
N ASP A 29 5.48 -10.72 8.87
CA ASP A 29 4.46 -10.06 8.07
C ASP A 29 5.11 -9.25 6.94
N VAL A 30 4.51 -9.34 5.75
CA VAL A 30 4.93 -8.60 4.57
C VAL A 30 3.84 -7.57 4.26
N TYR A 31 4.23 -6.31 4.26
CA TYR A 31 3.32 -5.21 3.92
C TYR A 31 3.65 -4.71 2.54
N LEU A 32 2.64 -4.56 1.71
CA LEU A 32 2.76 -4.10 0.34
C LEU A 32 1.90 -2.88 0.12
N CYS A 33 2.35 -2.00 -0.75
CA CYS A 33 1.47 -0.97 -1.31
C CYS A 33 1.74 -0.87 -2.81
N TRP A 34 0.74 -0.43 -3.54
CA TRP A 34 0.87 -0.22 -4.99
C TRP A 34 -0.17 0.76 -5.47
N GLN A 35 0.17 1.42 -6.57
CA GLN A 35 -0.75 2.29 -7.27
C GLN A 35 -1.57 1.41 -8.21
N ARG A 36 -2.89 1.50 -8.13
CA ARG A 36 -3.81 0.72 -8.95
C ARG A 36 -4.62 1.65 -9.84
N PHE A 37 -4.58 1.39 -11.13
CA PHE A 37 -5.34 2.17 -12.10
C PHE A 37 -6.55 1.37 -12.55
N VAL A 38 -7.75 1.81 -12.15
CA VAL A 38 -9.02 1.18 -12.49
C VAL A 38 -10.02 2.28 -12.80
N ASP A 39 -10.78 2.14 -13.89
CA ASP A 39 -11.79 3.12 -14.30
C ASP A 39 -11.24 4.53 -14.42
N ARG A 40 -10.03 4.64 -15.01
CA ARG A 40 -9.33 5.91 -15.21
C ARG A 40 -9.00 6.65 -13.91
N HIS A 41 -8.88 5.90 -12.84
CA HIS A 41 -8.59 6.46 -11.51
C HIS A 41 -7.43 5.71 -10.88
N ASP A 42 -6.44 6.47 -10.40
CA ASP A 42 -5.31 5.92 -9.65
C ASP A 42 -5.61 5.97 -8.17
N SER A 43 -5.56 4.82 -7.53
CA SER A 43 -5.74 4.71 -6.08
C SER A 43 -4.54 4.03 -5.45
N LEU A 44 -4.38 4.19 -4.15
CA LEU A 44 -3.33 3.53 -3.39
C LEU A 44 -3.92 2.33 -2.66
N MET A 45 -3.42 1.16 -3.01
CA MET A 45 -3.79 -0.10 -2.36
C MET A 45 -2.70 -0.52 -1.40
N ALA A 46 -3.10 -1.18 -0.33
CA ALA A 46 -2.17 -1.77 0.63
C ALA A 46 -2.65 -3.15 1.03
N SER A 47 -1.72 -4.02 1.36
CA SER A 47 -2.04 -5.36 1.87
C SER A 47 -1.03 -5.80 2.91
N CYS A 48 -1.46 -6.73 3.75
CA CYS A 48 -0.59 -7.43 4.69
C CYS A 48 -0.71 -8.91 4.43
N ARG A 49 0.43 -9.58 4.33
CA ARG A 49 0.50 -11.02 4.10
C ARG A 49 1.32 -11.68 5.18
N ARG A 50 0.86 -12.86 5.59
CA ARG A 50 1.59 -13.71 6.53
C ARG A 50 1.67 -15.09 5.91
N GLY A 51 2.86 -15.48 5.44
CA GLY A 51 3.01 -16.68 4.64
C GLY A 51 2.20 -16.56 3.35
N ASP A 52 1.35 -17.55 3.10
CA ASP A 52 0.48 -17.55 1.91
C ASP A 52 -0.85 -16.85 2.16
N GLU A 53 -1.08 -16.37 3.38
CA GLU A 53 -2.36 -15.80 3.77
C GLU A 53 -2.38 -14.30 3.58
N VAL A 54 -3.46 -13.80 2.96
CA VAL A 54 -3.75 -12.37 2.92
C VAL A 54 -4.46 -12.02 4.22
N VAL A 55 -3.77 -11.28 5.09
CA VAL A 55 -4.34 -10.87 6.37
C VAL A 55 -5.38 -9.78 6.15
N TRP A 56 -5.05 -8.79 5.32
CA TRP A 56 -6.00 -7.76 4.87
C TRP A 56 -5.49 -7.13 3.58
N GLU A 57 -6.42 -6.54 2.87
CA GLU A 57 -6.15 -5.76 1.66
C GLU A 57 -7.20 -4.67 1.56
N ARG A 58 -6.77 -3.43 1.29
CA ARG A 58 -7.70 -2.32 1.22
C ARG A 58 -7.12 -1.14 0.46
N GLU A 59 -8.00 -0.25 0.01
CA GLU A 59 -7.61 1.05 -0.50
C GLU A 59 -7.36 1.98 0.68
N ILE A 60 -6.27 2.76 0.65
CA ILE A 60 -5.92 3.66 1.74
C ILE A 60 -5.86 5.13 1.32
N SER A 61 -6.00 5.43 0.04
CA SER A 61 -6.00 6.79 -0.47
C SER A 61 -7.31 7.53 -0.15
N ASP A 62 -7.29 8.85 -0.36
CA ASP A 62 -8.37 9.76 0.06
C ASP A 62 -9.26 10.21 -1.10
N GLY A 63 -9.30 9.45 -2.19
CA GLY A 63 -10.21 9.67 -3.31
C GLY A 63 -9.65 10.49 -4.46
N GLY A 64 -8.48 11.11 -4.31
CA GLY A 64 -7.83 11.81 -5.41
C GLY A 64 -6.96 10.87 -6.24
N GLU A 65 -6.25 11.44 -7.21
CA GLU A 65 -5.32 10.67 -8.04
C GLU A 65 -3.99 10.50 -7.30
N VAL A 66 -3.52 9.28 -7.17
CA VAL A 66 -2.35 8.92 -6.37
C VAL A 66 -1.10 8.81 -7.24
N LEU A 67 0.01 9.35 -6.77
CA LEU A 67 1.32 9.16 -7.38
C LEU A 67 2.38 8.91 -6.32
N HIS A 68 3.37 8.11 -6.70
CA HIS A 68 4.62 7.91 -5.96
C HIS A 68 4.42 7.49 -4.50
N PRO A 69 3.76 6.35 -4.26
CA PRO A 69 3.63 5.86 -2.90
C PRO A 69 4.95 5.36 -2.34
N VAL A 70 5.15 5.56 -1.04
CA VAL A 70 6.27 4.99 -0.30
C VAL A 70 5.75 4.33 0.96
N ILE A 71 6.50 3.36 1.47
CA ILE A 71 6.14 2.59 2.64
C ILE A 71 7.37 2.42 3.53
N LEU A 72 7.18 2.49 4.83
CA LEU A 72 8.26 2.37 5.80
C LEU A 72 7.76 1.67 7.07
N ALA A 73 8.49 0.64 7.50
CA ALA A 73 8.26 0.00 8.79
C ALA A 73 9.18 0.65 9.83
N HIS A 74 8.63 1.15 10.92
CA HIS A 74 9.42 1.76 11.97
C HIS A 74 8.67 1.73 13.31
N GLY A 75 9.34 1.26 14.36
CA GLY A 75 8.80 1.31 15.71
C GLY A 75 7.48 0.59 15.89
N GLY A 76 7.27 -0.53 15.23
CA GLY A 76 6.03 -1.29 15.31
C GLY A 76 4.89 -0.70 14.48
N ALA A 77 5.16 0.32 13.71
CA ALA A 77 4.17 0.95 12.84
C ALA A 77 4.58 0.81 11.37
N ILE A 78 3.58 0.75 10.51
CA ILE A 78 3.79 0.80 9.06
C ILE A 78 3.27 2.15 8.59
N TRP A 79 4.15 2.92 7.99
CA TRP A 79 3.84 4.25 7.48
C TRP A 79 3.73 4.20 5.97
N TYR A 80 2.69 4.82 5.45
CA TYR A 80 2.46 5.00 4.01
C TYR A 80 2.40 6.48 3.74
N ALA A 81 3.06 6.92 2.67
CA ALA A 81 2.99 8.31 2.22
C ALA A 81 2.88 8.34 0.72
N TRP A 82 2.16 9.31 0.20
CA TRP A 82 1.95 9.43 -1.25
C TRP A 82 1.58 10.85 -1.61
N SER A 83 1.72 11.16 -2.91
CA SER A 83 1.19 12.40 -3.46
C SER A 83 -0.21 12.14 -3.98
N GLU A 84 -1.11 13.07 -3.76
CA GLU A 84 -2.48 12.92 -4.22
C GLU A 84 -2.98 14.23 -4.84
N TYR A 85 -3.55 14.12 -6.02
CA TYR A 85 -4.11 15.27 -6.75
C TYR A 85 -5.63 15.26 -6.62
N ALA A 86 -6.17 16.31 -6.05
CA ALA A 86 -7.61 16.48 -5.92
C ALA A 86 -7.93 17.98 -5.90
N ARG A 87 -9.04 18.36 -6.52
CA ARG A 87 -9.53 19.74 -6.53
C ARG A 87 -8.47 20.73 -7.02
N GLU A 88 -7.78 20.34 -8.09
CA GLU A 88 -6.73 21.14 -8.74
C GLU A 88 -5.51 21.40 -7.88
N ASN A 89 -5.30 20.59 -6.84
CA ASN A 89 -4.17 20.71 -5.92
C ASN A 89 -3.47 19.39 -5.68
N TRP A 90 -2.14 19.47 -5.58
CA TRP A 90 -1.34 18.35 -5.10
C TRP A 90 -1.13 18.48 -3.60
N ARG A 91 -1.25 17.34 -2.89
CA ARG A 91 -0.98 17.26 -1.47
C ARG A 91 -0.08 16.06 -1.21
N ILE A 92 0.70 16.13 -0.13
CA ILE A 92 1.41 14.97 0.38
C ILE A 92 0.58 14.45 1.54
N LEU A 93 0.18 13.18 1.46
CA LEU A 93 -0.64 12.54 2.47
C LEU A 93 0.15 11.40 3.12
N ALA A 94 -0.17 11.12 4.38
CA ALA A 94 0.43 10.01 5.09
C ALA A 94 -0.63 9.30 5.94
N ARG A 95 -0.41 8.02 6.18
CA ARG A 95 -1.30 7.22 7.00
C ARG A 95 -0.50 6.12 7.67
N CYS A 96 -0.87 5.79 8.91
CA CYS A 96 -0.14 4.83 9.72
C CYS A 96 -1.04 3.64 10.08
N TYR A 97 -0.46 2.45 10.05
CA TYR A 97 -1.07 1.24 10.57
C TYR A 97 -0.26 0.75 11.74
N ARG A 98 -0.88 0.64 12.91
CA ARG A 98 -0.20 0.21 14.15
C ARG A 98 -1.16 -0.60 14.99
N ASP A 99 -0.70 -1.75 15.50
CA ASP A 99 -1.46 -2.60 16.42
C ASP A 99 -2.84 -2.96 15.92
N GLY A 100 -2.94 -3.28 14.62
CA GLY A 100 -4.21 -3.64 13.99
C GLY A 100 -5.14 -2.46 13.72
N GLN A 101 -4.68 -1.23 13.93
CA GLN A 101 -5.51 -0.03 13.80
C GLN A 101 -4.96 0.89 12.71
N TRP A 102 -5.84 1.39 11.88
CA TRP A 102 -5.51 2.44 10.91
C TRP A 102 -5.70 3.81 11.54
N GLY A 103 -4.70 4.65 11.40
CA GLY A 103 -4.84 6.06 11.74
C GLY A 103 -5.58 6.84 10.68
N GLU A 104 -5.87 8.08 10.96
CA GLU A 104 -6.48 8.99 9.99
C GLU A 104 -5.46 9.42 8.95
N VAL A 105 -5.95 9.85 7.79
CA VAL A 105 -5.09 10.45 6.76
C VAL A 105 -4.58 11.79 7.27
N LEU A 106 -3.26 11.96 7.22
CA LEU A 106 -2.58 13.21 7.60
C LEU A 106 -2.19 13.98 6.34
N THR A 107 -2.32 15.27 6.39
CA THR A 107 -1.95 16.15 5.28
C THR A 107 -0.81 17.08 5.62
#